data_42ed874c3e3e75a386d92d1ba0e4ee87
#
_entry.id   42ed874c3e3e75a386d92d1ba0e4ee87
#
_cell.length_a   1.000
_cell.length_b   1.000
_cell.length_c   1.000
_cell.angle_alpha   90.00
_cell.angle_beta   90.00
_cell.angle_gamma   90.00
#
_symmetry.space_group_name_H-M   'P 1'
#
loop_
_entity.id
_entity.type
_entity.pdbx_description
1 polymer ?
#
loop_
_entity_poly.entity_id
_entity_poly.type
_entity_poly.pdbx_seq_one_letter_code
_entity_poly.pdbx_strand_id
1 'polypeptide(L)'
;MINTAKTSVSTPCPDPGNSRGQRMLSAGLLVIILGGILISLSGCMLERFRHEKYTCQNSNLDIAEIVIRNAKKGKEVKIFGYDGDRVGTIEEISSQLVVIRTPEGTLKLNRKTGSLSVQVHNRYTRTNCKLSVFTL
;
A
#
# COMPACT_ATOMS: atom_id res chain seq x y z
N MET A 1 -32.38 1.79 -15.81
CA MET A 1 -31.32 1.19 -15.00
C MET A 1 -30.11 2.10 -15.10
N ILE A 2 -29.83 2.88 -14.08
CA ILE A 2 -28.86 3.97 -14.13
C ILE A 2 -27.61 3.49 -13.37
N ASN A 3 -26.49 3.29 -14.10
CA ASN A 3 -25.19 2.98 -13.54
C ASN A 3 -24.52 4.25 -13.01
N THR A 4 -24.46 4.42 -11.71
CA THR A 4 -23.72 5.51 -11.07
C THR A 4 -22.25 5.07 -10.89
N ALA A 5 -21.39 5.54 -11.77
CA ALA A 5 -19.95 5.41 -11.65
C ALA A 5 -19.44 6.28 -10.50
N LYS A 6 -18.95 5.65 -9.44
CA LYS A 6 -18.35 6.33 -8.28
C LYS A 6 -16.89 6.64 -8.58
N THR A 7 -16.64 7.85 -9.06
CA THR A 7 -15.30 8.39 -9.30
C THR A 7 -14.61 8.64 -7.97
N SER A 8 -13.60 7.83 -7.63
CA SER A 8 -12.72 8.09 -6.50
C SER A 8 -11.70 9.16 -6.89
N VAL A 9 -11.90 10.37 -6.37
CA VAL A 9 -10.96 11.48 -6.49
C VAL A 9 -9.76 11.19 -5.59
N SER A 10 -8.64 10.81 -6.19
CA SER A 10 -7.34 10.80 -5.52
C SER A 10 -6.80 12.22 -5.52
N THR A 11 -6.76 12.84 -4.35
CA THR A 11 -6.16 14.17 -4.15
C THR A 11 -4.64 14.06 -4.34
N PRO A 12 -4.03 14.70 -5.34
CA PRO A 12 -2.57 14.71 -5.48
C PRO A 12 -1.95 15.58 -4.38
N CYS A 13 -0.81 15.14 -3.83
CA CYS A 13 0.01 15.95 -2.94
C CYS A 13 0.46 17.23 -3.69
N PRO A 14 0.37 18.43 -3.10
CA PRO A 14 0.81 19.64 -3.76
C PRO A 14 2.33 19.67 -3.92
N ASP A 15 2.79 19.92 -5.15
CA ASP A 15 4.19 20.15 -5.47
C ASP A 15 4.69 21.46 -4.83
N PRO A 16 5.84 21.48 -4.15
CA PRO A 16 6.44 22.69 -3.61
C PRO A 16 7.28 23.38 -4.69
N GLY A 17 6.63 24.04 -5.64
CA GLY A 17 7.36 24.73 -6.70
C GLY A 17 6.57 25.84 -7.34
N ASN A 18 6.85 27.03 -6.91
CA ASN A 18 6.69 28.32 -7.57
C ASN A 18 5.75 29.32 -6.89
N SER A 19 6.30 30.14 -6.00
CA SER A 19 5.71 31.43 -5.65
C SER A 19 6.77 32.51 -5.65
N ARG A 20 7.02 33.08 -6.83
CA ARG A 20 7.61 34.43 -6.93
C ARG A 20 6.47 35.44 -6.82
N GLY A 21 6.58 36.33 -5.84
CA GLY A 21 5.97 37.64 -5.85
C GLY A 21 4.77 37.83 -4.95
N GLN A 22 4.96 38.43 -3.79
CA GLN A 22 4.37 39.73 -3.48
C GLN A 22 4.82 40.23 -2.12
N ARG A 23 5.26 41.49 -2.11
CA ARG A 23 5.71 42.24 -0.96
C ARG A 23 4.52 42.80 -0.19
N MET A 24 4.71 43.02 1.12
CA MET A 24 3.91 43.79 2.07
C MET A 24 2.60 43.20 2.55
N LEU A 25 2.67 42.55 3.68
CA LEU A 25 1.55 42.40 4.58
C LEU A 25 2.03 42.39 6.04
N SER A 26 1.29 43.11 6.88
CA SER A 26 1.54 43.46 8.26
C SER A 26 1.92 42.27 9.17
N ALA A 27 2.74 42.54 10.21
CA ALA A 27 3.32 41.56 11.12
C ALA A 27 2.34 40.53 11.78
N GLY A 28 1.06 40.86 11.86
CA GLY A 28 0.03 39.96 12.40
C GLY A 28 -0.34 38.78 11.48
N LEU A 29 -0.26 38.97 10.16
CA LEU A 29 -0.59 37.92 9.20
C LEU A 29 0.52 36.86 9.07
N LEU A 30 1.77 37.27 9.34
CA LEU A 30 2.93 36.41 9.26
C LEU A 30 2.92 35.28 10.28
N VAL A 31 2.39 35.52 11.49
CA VAL A 31 2.31 34.51 12.55
C VAL A 31 1.29 33.42 12.22
N ILE A 32 0.17 33.78 11.58
CA ILE A 32 -0.86 32.80 11.18
C ILE A 32 -0.36 31.93 10.03
N ILE A 33 0.40 32.51 9.08
CA ILE A 33 0.96 31.75 7.94
C ILE A 33 2.05 30.79 8.40
N LEU A 34 2.93 31.19 9.34
CA LEU A 34 3.97 30.31 9.92
C LEU A 34 3.36 29.15 10.73
N GLY A 35 2.29 29.41 11.50
CA GLY A 35 1.58 28.38 12.25
C GLY A 35 0.89 27.36 11.35
N GLY A 36 0.32 27.79 10.22
CA GLY A 36 -0.35 26.90 9.24
C GLY A 36 0.61 26.00 8.47
N ILE A 37 1.82 26.46 8.17
CA ILE A 37 2.84 25.68 7.45
C ILE A 37 3.41 24.56 8.31
N LEU A 38 3.58 24.75 9.62
CA LEU A 38 4.09 23.73 10.54
C LEU A 38 3.14 22.53 10.70
N ILE A 39 1.83 22.72 10.57
CA ILE A 39 0.86 21.63 10.70
C ILE A 39 0.77 20.79 9.41
N SER A 40 1.08 21.37 8.26
CA SER A 40 0.99 20.68 6.95
C SER A 40 2.13 19.70 6.69
N LEU A 41 3.26 19.80 7.39
CA LEU A 41 4.45 18.96 7.18
C LEU A 41 4.41 17.61 7.90
N SER A 42 3.45 17.39 8.80
CA SER A 42 3.45 16.19 9.66
C SER A 42 2.76 14.96 9.04
N GLY A 43 2.05 15.10 7.92
CA GLY A 43 1.18 14.05 7.39
C GLY A 43 1.81 13.06 6.40
N CYS A 44 2.87 13.43 5.70
CA CYS A 44 3.38 12.62 4.56
C CYS A 44 4.58 11.70 4.87
N MET A 45 5.21 11.79 6.05
CA MET A 45 6.46 11.05 6.31
C MET A 45 6.27 9.64 6.89
N LEU A 46 5.12 9.31 7.45
CA LEU A 46 4.94 8.06 8.20
C LEU A 46 4.68 6.82 7.34
N GLU A 47 4.34 6.97 6.05
CA GLU A 47 4.12 5.81 5.18
C GLU A 47 5.39 5.21 4.54
N ARG A 48 6.53 5.89 4.61
CA ARG A 48 7.76 5.47 3.90
C ARG A 48 8.38 4.17 4.42
N PHE A 49 8.09 3.76 5.64
CA PHE A 49 8.75 2.64 6.31
C PHE A 49 7.77 1.59 6.84
N ARG A 50 6.58 1.51 6.27
CA ARG A 50 5.60 0.49 6.64
C ARG A 50 5.93 -0.82 5.95
N HIS A 51 6.37 -1.80 6.73
CA HIS A 51 6.56 -3.17 6.28
C HIS A 51 5.37 -4.01 6.74
N GLU A 52 4.75 -4.71 5.83
CA GLU A 52 3.67 -5.65 6.11
C GLU A 52 4.19 -7.07 5.93
N LYS A 53 4.04 -7.88 6.97
CA LYS A 53 4.39 -9.29 6.98
C LYS A 53 3.13 -10.11 7.21
N TYR A 54 2.87 -11.05 6.35
CA TYR A 54 1.76 -11.98 6.42
C TYR A 54 2.31 -13.38 6.62
N THR A 55 2.02 -13.99 7.78
CA THR A 55 2.42 -15.37 8.10
C THR A 55 1.21 -16.26 7.90
N CYS A 56 1.30 -17.21 6.97
CA CYS A 56 0.23 -18.12 6.58
C CYS A 56 0.43 -19.47 7.27
N GLN A 57 -0.57 -19.93 8.01
CA GLN A 57 -0.53 -21.22 8.69
C GLN A 57 -1.28 -22.26 7.87
N ASN A 58 -0.69 -23.47 7.76
CA ASN A 58 -1.31 -24.64 7.12
C ASN A 58 -1.85 -24.38 5.71
N SER A 59 -1.08 -23.73 4.86
CA SER A 59 -1.48 -23.58 3.48
C SER A 59 -0.99 -24.76 2.65
N ASN A 60 -1.94 -25.50 2.05
CA ASN A 60 -1.63 -26.42 0.95
C ASN A 60 -1.04 -25.69 -0.29
N LEU A 61 -0.59 -24.46 -0.10
CA LEU A 61 -0.21 -23.50 -1.14
C LEU A 61 1.29 -23.31 -1.23
N ASP A 62 2.07 -23.99 -0.41
CA ASP A 62 3.52 -23.75 -0.32
C ASP A 62 3.89 -22.26 -0.10
N ILE A 63 3.06 -21.56 0.71
CA ILE A 63 3.32 -20.17 1.11
C ILE A 63 3.34 -20.11 2.63
N ALA A 64 4.54 -19.88 3.19
CA ALA A 64 4.73 -19.68 4.62
C ALA A 64 4.60 -18.21 5.03
N GLU A 65 5.17 -17.32 4.22
CA GLU A 65 5.23 -15.90 4.55
C GLU A 65 5.22 -15.01 3.30
N ILE A 66 4.56 -13.86 3.40
CA ILE A 66 4.59 -12.81 2.36
C ILE A 66 5.08 -11.52 3.02
N VAL A 67 6.15 -10.90 2.48
CA VAL A 67 6.74 -9.66 2.99
C VAL A 67 6.61 -8.55 1.95
N ILE A 68 5.83 -7.53 2.29
CA ILE A 68 5.62 -6.34 1.49
C ILE A 68 6.37 -5.17 2.15
N ARG A 69 7.54 -4.81 1.59
CA ARG A 69 8.36 -3.71 2.13
C ARG A 69 7.92 -2.33 1.65
N ASN A 70 7.36 -2.26 0.48
CA ASN A 70 6.90 -1.03 -0.13
C ASN A 70 5.61 -1.30 -0.88
N ALA A 71 4.50 -0.96 -0.25
CA ALA A 71 3.16 -1.23 -0.76
C ALA A 71 2.77 -0.26 -1.89
N LYS A 72 3.45 -0.37 -3.05
CA LYS A 72 3.17 0.42 -4.26
C LYS A 72 3.06 -0.49 -5.47
N LYS A 73 2.22 -0.09 -6.44
CA LYS A 73 2.10 -0.79 -7.72
C LYS A 73 3.44 -0.89 -8.44
N GLY A 74 3.74 -2.04 -9.02
CA GLY A 74 4.99 -2.34 -9.71
C GLY A 74 6.17 -2.69 -8.80
N LYS A 75 6.00 -2.70 -7.47
CA LYS A 75 7.06 -3.11 -6.54
C LYS A 75 7.06 -4.61 -6.31
N GLU A 76 8.26 -5.12 -6.04
CA GLU A 76 8.49 -6.53 -5.76
C GLU A 76 8.04 -6.90 -4.34
N VAL A 77 7.52 -8.11 -4.22
CA VAL A 77 7.10 -8.75 -2.97
C VAL A 77 7.84 -10.05 -2.83
N LYS A 78 8.43 -10.30 -1.66
CA LYS A 78 9.05 -11.58 -1.34
C LYS A 78 8.01 -12.52 -0.76
N ILE A 79 7.95 -13.72 -1.31
CA ILE A 79 7.07 -14.80 -0.90
C ILE A 79 7.97 -15.96 -0.49
N PHE A 80 7.95 -16.29 0.79
CA PHE A 80 8.70 -17.42 1.35
C PHE A 80 7.81 -18.65 1.33
N GLY A 81 8.25 -19.68 0.64
CA GLY A 81 7.61 -20.98 0.57
C GLY A 81 8.37 -22.03 1.38
N TYR A 82 7.80 -23.22 1.52
CA TYR A 82 8.48 -24.38 2.12
C TYR A 82 9.46 -24.99 1.12
N ASP A 83 9.15 -24.90 -0.18
CA ASP A 83 9.97 -25.45 -1.27
C ASP A 83 10.92 -24.39 -1.88
N GLY A 84 10.89 -23.15 -1.38
CA GLY A 84 11.78 -22.07 -1.80
C GLY A 84 11.13 -20.70 -1.87
N ASP A 85 11.98 -19.69 -2.01
CA ASP A 85 11.57 -18.30 -2.07
C ASP A 85 11.16 -17.91 -3.49
N ARG A 86 10.10 -17.10 -3.58
CA ARG A 86 9.57 -16.58 -4.84
C ARG A 86 9.46 -15.06 -4.77
N VAL A 87 9.47 -14.45 -5.93
CA VAL A 87 9.26 -13.00 -6.07
C VAL A 87 8.00 -12.77 -6.90
N GLY A 88 7.13 -11.92 -6.40
CA GLY A 88 5.96 -11.43 -7.13
C GLY A 88 6.03 -9.92 -7.33
N THR A 89 5.20 -9.40 -8.21
CA THR A 89 5.06 -7.96 -8.48
C THR A 89 3.65 -7.50 -8.11
N ILE A 90 3.54 -6.36 -7.44
CA ILE A 90 2.24 -5.76 -7.10
C ILE A 90 1.61 -5.20 -8.37
N GLU A 91 0.51 -5.80 -8.83
CA GLU A 91 -0.29 -5.29 -9.95
C GLU A 91 -1.28 -4.22 -9.51
N GLU A 92 -1.92 -4.47 -8.39
CA GLU A 92 -2.94 -3.59 -7.85
C GLU A 92 -2.80 -3.49 -6.33
N ILE A 93 -3.04 -2.29 -5.81
CA ILE A 93 -3.03 -2.04 -4.38
C ILE A 93 -4.10 -1.04 -3.99
N SER A 94 -4.80 -1.37 -2.91
CA SER A 94 -5.77 -0.50 -2.26
C SER A 94 -5.63 -0.60 -0.74
N SER A 95 -6.45 0.14 -0.01
CA SER A 95 -6.50 0.05 1.46
C SER A 95 -6.95 -1.33 1.97
N GLN A 96 -7.62 -2.12 1.12
CA GLN A 96 -8.19 -3.42 1.52
C GLN A 96 -7.57 -4.59 0.79
N LEU A 97 -7.04 -4.41 -0.42
CA LEU A 97 -6.62 -5.47 -1.30
C LEU A 97 -5.24 -5.19 -1.88
N VAL A 98 -4.41 -6.22 -1.92
CA VAL A 98 -3.19 -6.26 -2.72
C VAL A 98 -3.30 -7.43 -3.69
N VAL A 99 -3.08 -7.16 -4.98
CA VAL A 99 -2.99 -8.17 -6.03
C VAL A 99 -1.52 -8.31 -6.41
N ILE A 100 -0.99 -9.52 -6.26
CA ILE A 100 0.40 -9.85 -6.55
C ILE A 100 0.42 -10.85 -7.70
N ARG A 101 1.14 -10.54 -8.76
CA ARG A 101 1.40 -11.45 -9.86
C ARG A 101 2.73 -12.16 -9.63
N THR A 102 2.69 -13.48 -9.78
CA THR A 102 3.87 -14.36 -9.80
C THR A 102 3.93 -15.10 -11.13
N PRO A 103 5.06 -15.72 -11.50
CA PRO A 103 5.14 -16.55 -12.70
C PRO A 103 4.13 -17.71 -12.73
N GLU A 104 3.74 -18.20 -11.57
CA GLU A 104 2.83 -19.34 -11.41
C GLU A 104 1.36 -18.95 -11.40
N GLY A 105 1.04 -17.69 -11.04
CA GLY A 105 -0.35 -17.25 -10.93
C GLY A 105 -0.54 -15.90 -10.24
N THR A 106 -1.75 -15.70 -9.76
CA THR A 106 -2.13 -14.44 -9.10
C THR A 106 -2.54 -14.68 -7.64
N LEU A 107 -1.99 -13.89 -6.74
CA LEU A 107 -2.33 -13.87 -5.33
C LEU A 107 -3.16 -12.62 -5.04
N LYS A 108 -4.30 -12.79 -4.38
CA LYS A 108 -5.15 -11.70 -3.88
C LYS A 108 -5.16 -11.73 -2.36
N LEU A 109 -4.57 -10.72 -1.75
CA LEU A 109 -4.41 -10.62 -0.31
C LEU A 109 -5.29 -9.51 0.25
N ASN A 110 -6.20 -9.87 1.15
CA ASN A 110 -7.02 -8.89 1.86
C ASN A 110 -6.23 -8.34 3.06
N ARG A 111 -5.92 -7.05 3.03
CA ARG A 111 -5.09 -6.37 4.05
C ARG A 111 -5.77 -6.22 5.41
N LYS A 112 -7.11 -6.27 5.46
CA LYS A 112 -7.86 -6.15 6.72
C LYS A 112 -8.02 -7.49 7.44
N THR A 113 -8.35 -8.53 6.68
CA THR A 113 -8.67 -9.84 7.24
C THR A 113 -7.51 -10.81 7.20
N GLY A 114 -6.45 -10.53 6.42
CA GLY A 114 -5.36 -11.46 6.15
C GLY A 114 -5.75 -12.62 5.23
N SER A 115 -6.97 -12.60 4.64
CA SER A 115 -7.40 -13.66 3.73
C SER A 115 -6.59 -13.60 2.44
N LEU A 116 -5.90 -14.70 2.13
CA LEU A 116 -5.13 -14.89 0.91
C LEU A 116 -5.87 -15.84 -0.02
N SER A 117 -6.09 -15.40 -1.23
CA SER A 117 -6.65 -16.21 -2.33
C SER A 117 -5.59 -16.38 -3.40
N VAL A 118 -5.30 -17.60 -3.79
CA VAL A 118 -4.31 -17.94 -4.80
C VAL A 118 -5.01 -18.58 -5.97
N GLN A 119 -4.74 -18.06 -7.17
CA GLN A 119 -5.22 -18.59 -8.42
C GLN A 119 -4.02 -19.03 -9.26
N VAL A 120 -3.89 -20.34 -9.45
CA VAL A 120 -2.89 -20.97 -10.31
C VAL A 120 -3.63 -21.74 -11.40
N HIS A 121 -3.44 -21.38 -12.67
CA HIS A 121 -4.22 -21.92 -13.80
C HIS A 121 -5.73 -21.78 -13.52
N ASN A 122 -6.46 -22.88 -13.48
CA ASN A 122 -7.89 -22.94 -13.18
C ASN A 122 -8.22 -23.36 -11.74
N ARG A 123 -7.20 -23.47 -10.88
CA ARG A 123 -7.39 -23.83 -9.46
C ARG A 123 -7.40 -22.59 -8.61
N TYR A 124 -8.37 -22.54 -7.70
CA TYR A 124 -8.53 -21.46 -6.75
C TYR A 124 -8.48 -22.00 -5.34
N THR A 125 -7.54 -21.49 -4.56
CA THR A 125 -7.37 -21.91 -3.17
C THR A 125 -7.34 -20.68 -2.26
N ARG A 126 -7.92 -20.80 -1.06
CA ARG A 126 -7.96 -19.73 -0.07
C ARG A 126 -7.35 -20.20 1.24
N THR A 127 -6.58 -19.33 1.87
CA THR A 127 -6.05 -19.51 3.23
C THR A 127 -6.11 -18.20 4.00
N ASN A 128 -5.91 -18.27 5.32
CA ASN A 128 -5.83 -17.08 6.16
C ASN A 128 -4.40 -16.92 6.67
N CYS A 129 -3.89 -15.68 6.60
CA CYS A 129 -2.59 -15.30 7.07
C CYS A 129 -2.71 -14.27 8.21
N LYS A 130 -1.84 -14.35 9.18
CA LYS A 130 -1.75 -13.37 10.28
C LYS A 130 -0.91 -12.18 9.81
N LEU A 131 -1.51 -10.98 9.87
CA LEU A 131 -0.82 -9.74 9.56
C LEU A 131 0.01 -9.26 10.76
N SER A 132 1.26 -8.90 10.50
CA SER A 132 2.13 -8.14 11.40
C SER A 132 2.64 -6.90 10.66
N VAL A 133 2.48 -5.73 11.25
CA VAL A 133 2.93 -4.45 10.67
C VAL A 133 4.11 -3.95 11.48
N PHE A 134 5.19 -3.62 10.80
CA PHE A 134 6.38 -3.02 11.38
C PHE A 134 6.57 -1.63 10.80
N THR A 135 6.68 -0.63 11.66
CA THR A 135 7.10 0.73 11.32
C THR A 135 8.52 0.92 11.83
N LEU A 136 9.44 1.23 10.93
CA LEU A 136 10.81 1.58 11.25
C LEU A 136 10.96 3.10 11.27
#